data_4c811225f1caa792280ef0aa0ce2172e
#
_entry.id   4c811225f1caa792280ef0aa0ce2172e
#
_cell.length_a   1.000
_cell.length_b   1.000
_cell.length_c   1.000
_cell.angle_alpha   90.00
_cell.angle_beta   90.00
_cell.angle_gamma   90.00
#
_symmetry.space_group_name_H-M   'P 1'
#
loop_
_entity.id
_entity.type
_entity.pdbx_description
1 polymer ?
#
loop_
_entity_poly.entity_id
_entity_poly.type
_entity_poly.pdbx_seq_one_letter_code
_entity_poly.pdbx_strand_id
1 'polypeptide(L)'
;MKRFLVGLILAIVYSCAPVEKNPFVWVGKTDISAAGGSSDWRPSSDNVRIIPTINAIFVSLYDGEGNRTYFEEIQDPGKTVNDNWYEVLSDSNLIRITFMPNTTHYMRMVEVVFDDGTPGGRKIGVKQSPSGDN
;
A
#
# COMPACT_ATOMS: atom_id res chain seq x y z
N MET A 1 10.32 16.02 45.41
CA MET A 1 10.69 14.74 44.85
C MET A 1 9.77 14.27 43.79
N LYS A 2 8.53 14.19 44.11
CA LYS A 2 7.59 13.68 43.12
C LYS A 2 7.48 14.51 41.90
N ARG A 3 7.72 15.79 42.07
CA ARG A 3 7.64 16.66 40.92
C ARG A 3 8.69 16.41 39.90
N PHE A 4 9.84 15.98 40.38
CA PHE A 4 10.90 15.65 39.46
C PHE A 4 10.52 14.53 38.54
N LEU A 5 9.88 13.54 39.08
CA LEU A 5 9.48 12.40 38.29
C LEU A 5 8.50 12.81 37.23
N VAL A 6 7.59 13.68 37.56
CA VAL A 6 6.61 14.15 36.60
C VAL A 6 7.32 14.88 35.45
N GLY A 7 8.24 15.75 35.81
CA GLY A 7 8.95 16.48 34.80
C GLY A 7 9.75 15.59 33.90
N LEU A 8 10.32 14.56 34.49
CA LEU A 8 11.10 13.63 33.72
C LEU A 8 10.25 12.88 32.72
N ILE A 9 9.08 12.47 33.15
CA ILE A 9 8.18 11.76 32.28
C ILE A 9 7.78 12.62 31.10
N LEU A 10 7.51 13.88 31.37
CA LEU A 10 7.15 14.79 30.30
C LEU A 10 8.28 14.94 29.29
N ALA A 11 9.49 14.98 29.77
CA ALA A 11 10.61 15.11 28.88
C ALA A 11 10.71 13.92 27.95
N ILE A 12 10.44 12.75 28.48
CA ILE A 12 10.47 11.55 27.66
C ILE A 12 9.41 11.60 26.58
N VAL A 13 8.23 12.04 26.94
CA VAL A 13 7.15 12.15 25.98
C VAL A 13 7.53 13.12 24.87
N TYR A 14 8.13 14.21 25.21
CA TYR A 14 8.55 15.16 24.22
C TYR A 14 9.61 14.61 23.30
N SER A 15 10.52 13.83 23.83
CA SER A 15 11.56 13.29 23.01
C SER A 15 11.03 12.31 21.97
N CYS A 16 9.89 11.72 22.23
CA CYS A 16 9.26 10.83 21.27
C CYS A 16 8.49 11.57 20.20
N ALA A 17 7.91 12.70 20.57
CA ALA A 17 7.06 13.45 19.64
C ALA A 17 7.78 13.87 18.37
N PRO A 18 9.00 14.38 18.42
CA PRO A 18 9.65 14.85 17.20
C PRO A 18 9.86 13.78 16.16
N VAL A 19 9.95 12.54 16.58
CA VAL A 19 10.19 11.46 15.66
C VAL A 19 9.04 11.33 14.68
N GLU A 20 7.86 11.70 15.10
CA GLU A 20 6.68 11.53 14.27
C GLU A 20 6.33 12.75 13.45
N LYS A 21 7.11 13.79 13.59
CA LYS A 21 6.74 15.03 12.94
C LYS A 21 6.93 15.04 11.46
N ASN A 22 7.73 14.11 10.96
CA ASN A 22 8.04 14.10 9.56
C ASN A 22 7.64 12.82 8.91
N PRO A 23 6.44 12.37 9.11
CA PRO A 23 6.05 11.18 8.38
C PRO A 23 5.96 11.57 6.93
N PHE A 24 6.52 10.76 6.09
CA PHE A 24 6.20 10.84 4.68
C PHE A 24 5.07 9.89 4.42
N VAL A 25 4.36 10.11 3.31
CA VAL A 25 3.31 9.21 2.88
C VAL A 25 3.68 8.65 1.52
N TRP A 26 3.04 7.56 1.18
CA TRP A 26 3.19 6.98 -0.15
C TRP A 26 2.06 7.50 -1.02
N VAL A 27 2.40 7.97 -2.20
CA VAL A 27 1.47 8.62 -3.10
C VAL A 27 1.45 7.87 -4.41
N GLY A 28 0.26 7.56 -4.89
CA GLY A 28 0.09 6.85 -6.13
C GLY A 28 -1.34 6.92 -6.60
N LYS A 29 -1.57 6.34 -7.77
CA LYS A 29 -2.89 6.34 -8.37
C LYS A 29 -3.70 5.19 -7.78
N THR A 30 -4.91 5.47 -7.34
CA THR A 30 -5.76 4.47 -6.69
C THR A 30 -6.70 3.76 -7.65
N ASP A 31 -6.84 4.25 -8.88
CA ASP A 31 -7.78 3.69 -9.83
C ASP A 31 -7.12 3.47 -11.17
N ILE A 32 -7.38 2.32 -11.77
CA ILE A 32 -6.91 1.94 -13.10
C ILE A 32 -8.13 1.60 -13.93
N SER A 33 -8.12 1.99 -15.19
CA SER A 33 -9.23 1.70 -16.07
C SER A 33 -9.24 0.21 -16.47
N ALA A 34 -10.35 -0.22 -17.04
CA ALA A 34 -10.47 -1.60 -17.50
C ALA A 34 -9.43 -1.95 -18.56
N ALA A 35 -8.92 -0.96 -19.26
CA ALA A 35 -7.90 -1.22 -20.28
C ALA A 35 -6.56 -1.67 -19.70
N GLY A 36 -6.38 -1.52 -18.41
CA GLY A 36 -5.14 -1.90 -17.76
C GLY A 36 -4.19 -0.73 -17.63
N GLY A 37 -3.07 -0.98 -16.98
CA GLY A 37 -2.07 0.05 -16.75
C GLY A 37 -1.38 -0.15 -15.43
N SER A 38 -0.51 0.78 -15.09
CA SER A 38 0.30 0.70 -13.89
C SER A 38 0.01 1.85 -12.95
N SER A 39 0.12 1.56 -11.67
CA SER A 39 0.07 2.54 -10.61
C SER A 39 1.40 2.51 -9.87
N ASP A 40 2.10 3.62 -9.90
CA ASP A 40 3.40 3.76 -9.23
C ASP A 40 3.20 4.52 -7.93
N TRP A 41 3.62 3.91 -6.84
CA TRP A 41 3.56 4.52 -5.52
C TRP A 41 4.95 4.87 -5.07
N ARG A 42 5.13 6.09 -4.63
CA ARG A 42 6.42 6.62 -4.21
C ARG A 42 6.27 7.41 -2.93
N PRO A 43 7.35 7.48 -2.12
CA PRO A 43 7.30 8.36 -0.95
C PRO A 43 7.12 9.80 -1.38
N SER A 44 6.42 10.56 -0.55
CA SER A 44 6.17 11.96 -0.83
C SER A 44 7.39 12.84 -0.63
N SER A 45 8.46 12.31 -0.03
CA SER A 45 9.68 13.05 0.24
C SER A 45 10.81 12.55 -0.62
N ASP A 46 11.56 13.47 -1.20
CA ASP A 46 12.73 13.13 -2.04
C ASP A 46 13.92 12.67 -1.21
N ASN A 47 13.87 12.90 0.09
CA ASN A 47 15.01 12.57 0.95
C ASN A 47 14.98 11.14 1.46
N VAL A 48 13.98 10.40 1.07
CA VAL A 48 13.80 9.03 1.53
C VAL A 48 14.48 8.08 0.57
N ARG A 49 15.15 7.07 1.11
CA ARG A 49 15.78 6.02 0.32
C ARG A 49 15.38 4.69 0.92
N ILE A 50 14.38 4.05 0.36
CA ILE A 50 13.81 2.83 0.92
C ILE A 50 13.51 1.84 -0.19
N ILE A 51 13.81 0.58 0.06
CA ILE A 51 13.29 -0.52 -0.74
C ILE A 51 12.25 -1.20 0.15
N PRO A 52 10.96 -1.01 -0.14
CA PRO A 52 9.93 -1.58 0.73
C PRO A 52 9.96 -3.10 0.71
N THR A 53 9.65 -3.69 1.86
CA THR A 53 9.47 -5.14 1.96
C THR A 53 7.98 -5.43 1.96
N ILE A 54 7.53 -6.19 0.99
CA ILE A 54 6.11 -6.54 0.90
C ILE A 54 5.84 -7.69 1.86
N ASN A 55 4.95 -7.43 2.82
CA ASN A 55 4.57 -8.41 3.82
C ASN A 55 3.39 -9.25 3.39
N ALA A 56 2.44 -8.65 2.68
CA ALA A 56 1.25 -9.36 2.26
C ALA A 56 0.60 -8.64 1.08
N ILE A 57 -0.08 -9.41 0.26
CA ILE A 57 -0.90 -8.87 -0.82
C ILE A 57 -2.29 -9.44 -0.66
N PHE A 58 -3.29 -8.58 -0.73
CA PHE A 58 -4.69 -8.98 -0.67
C PHE A 58 -5.32 -8.71 -2.02
N VAL A 59 -5.93 -9.73 -2.58
CA VAL A 59 -6.57 -9.67 -3.90
C VAL A 59 -8.04 -9.88 -3.71
N SER A 60 -8.85 -9.00 -4.28
CA SER A 60 -10.30 -9.08 -4.12
C SER A 60 -11.00 -8.83 -5.45
N LEU A 61 -12.13 -9.48 -5.62
CA LEU A 61 -13.05 -9.22 -6.73
C LEU A 61 -14.40 -8.82 -6.15
N TYR A 62 -15.00 -7.82 -6.76
CA TYR A 62 -16.31 -7.30 -6.35
C TYR A 62 -17.26 -7.34 -7.52
N ASP A 63 -18.49 -7.75 -7.27
CA ASP A 63 -19.51 -7.78 -8.33
C ASP A 63 -20.11 -6.40 -8.56
N GLY A 64 -21.08 -6.32 -9.47
CA GLY A 64 -21.68 -5.04 -9.83
C GLY A 64 -22.47 -4.40 -8.72
N GLU A 65 -22.75 -5.13 -7.65
CA GLU A 65 -23.49 -4.60 -6.50
C GLU A 65 -22.59 -4.29 -5.33
N GLY A 66 -21.27 -4.42 -5.52
CA GLY A 66 -20.33 -4.09 -4.47
C GLY A 66 -20.06 -5.23 -3.50
N ASN A 67 -20.52 -6.42 -3.79
CA ASN A 67 -20.26 -7.56 -2.92
C ASN A 67 -18.96 -8.24 -3.31
N ARG A 68 -18.14 -8.54 -2.30
CA ARG A 68 -16.88 -9.23 -2.57
C ARG A 68 -17.18 -10.69 -2.84
N THR A 69 -16.77 -11.16 -4.02
CA THR A 69 -17.02 -12.53 -4.46
C THR A 69 -15.79 -13.41 -4.39
N TYR A 70 -14.61 -12.81 -4.24
CA TYR A 70 -13.34 -13.55 -4.17
C TYR A 70 -12.37 -12.79 -3.28
N PHE A 71 -11.59 -13.53 -2.52
CA PHE A 71 -10.56 -12.95 -1.69
C PHE A 71 -9.39 -13.93 -1.57
N GLU A 72 -8.20 -13.41 -1.74
CA GLU A 72 -6.98 -14.19 -1.57
C GLU A 72 -5.97 -13.35 -0.82
N GLU A 73 -5.24 -13.99 0.08
CA GLU A 73 -4.16 -13.35 0.82
C GLU A 73 -2.86 -14.07 0.52
N ILE A 74 -1.85 -13.33 0.07
CA ILE A 74 -0.54 -13.86 -0.21
C ILE A 74 0.40 -13.32 0.83
N GLN A 75 1.00 -14.22 1.64
CA GLN A 75 1.91 -13.84 2.71
C GLN A 75 3.34 -13.90 2.23
N ASP A 76 4.12 -12.91 2.63
CA ASP A 76 5.57 -12.84 2.37
C ASP A 76 5.92 -13.11 0.91
N PRO A 77 5.34 -12.35 -0.02
CA PRO A 77 5.51 -12.67 -1.44
C PRO A 77 6.88 -12.34 -2.00
N GLY A 78 7.71 -11.60 -1.25
CA GLY A 78 9.00 -11.18 -1.77
C GLY A 78 8.90 -9.86 -2.51
N LYS A 79 9.82 -9.64 -3.46
CA LYS A 79 9.89 -8.35 -4.14
C LYS A 79 8.99 -8.25 -5.36
N THR A 80 8.60 -9.37 -5.91
CA THR A 80 7.84 -9.39 -7.15
C THR A 80 6.79 -10.48 -7.10
N VAL A 81 5.57 -10.13 -7.43
CA VAL A 81 4.50 -11.09 -7.62
C VAL A 81 3.95 -10.87 -9.03
N ASN A 82 3.81 -11.96 -9.75
CA ASN A 82 3.29 -11.93 -11.10
C ASN A 82 2.21 -12.99 -11.21
N ASP A 83 1.00 -12.53 -11.42
CA ASP A 83 -0.14 -13.42 -11.53
C ASP A 83 -0.84 -13.16 -12.87
N ASN A 84 -1.95 -13.83 -13.09
CA ASN A 84 -2.63 -13.81 -14.38
C ASN A 84 -3.02 -12.42 -14.83
N TRP A 85 -3.46 -11.56 -13.90
CA TRP A 85 -3.99 -10.27 -14.30
C TRP A 85 -3.38 -9.09 -13.55
N TYR A 86 -2.43 -9.36 -12.66
CA TYR A 86 -1.76 -8.26 -11.97
C TYR A 86 -0.31 -8.62 -11.68
N GLU A 87 0.47 -7.58 -11.46
CA GLU A 87 1.87 -7.71 -11.07
C GLU A 87 2.15 -6.66 -10.01
N VAL A 88 2.91 -7.05 -8.98
CA VAL A 88 3.36 -6.13 -7.95
C VAL A 88 4.87 -6.18 -7.91
N LEU A 89 5.50 -5.01 -7.95
CA LEU A 89 6.95 -4.89 -7.93
C LEU A 89 7.35 -3.91 -6.83
N SER A 90 8.33 -4.30 -6.02
CA SER A 90 8.96 -3.43 -5.05
C SER A 90 10.38 -3.13 -5.50
N ASP A 91 10.72 -1.86 -5.54
CA ASP A 91 12.06 -1.41 -5.93
C ASP A 91 12.39 -0.16 -5.13
N SER A 92 13.52 0.45 -5.41
CA SER A 92 13.97 1.62 -4.66
C SER A 92 12.95 2.74 -4.76
N ASN A 93 12.41 3.15 -3.63
CA ASN A 93 11.40 4.20 -3.51
C ASN A 93 10.20 3.97 -4.43
N LEU A 94 9.80 2.69 -4.58
CA LEU A 94 8.75 2.38 -5.55
C LEU A 94 8.02 1.10 -5.17
N ILE A 95 6.70 1.18 -5.21
CA ILE A 95 5.85 -0.01 -5.35
C ILE A 95 5.01 0.23 -6.59
N ARG A 96 5.11 -0.68 -7.55
CA ARG A 96 4.35 -0.59 -8.78
C ARG A 96 3.36 -1.74 -8.85
N ILE A 97 2.11 -1.41 -9.08
CA ILE A 97 1.07 -2.39 -9.29
C ILE A 97 0.59 -2.24 -10.73
N THR A 98 0.70 -3.30 -11.50
CA THR A 98 0.32 -3.30 -12.91
C THR A 98 -0.86 -4.23 -13.10
N PHE A 99 -1.86 -3.77 -13.84
CA PHE A 99 -3.05 -4.54 -14.15
C PHE A 99 -3.11 -4.83 -15.62
N MET A 100 -3.40 -6.08 -15.96
CA MET A 100 -3.75 -6.45 -17.32
C MET A 100 -5.16 -5.96 -17.63
N PRO A 101 -5.56 -5.90 -18.90
CA PRO A 101 -6.94 -5.50 -19.21
C PRO A 101 -7.95 -6.36 -18.50
N ASN A 102 -8.98 -5.72 -18.01
CA ASN A 102 -10.06 -6.41 -17.29
C ASN A 102 -11.21 -6.63 -18.27
N THR A 103 -11.40 -7.90 -18.64
CA THR A 103 -12.48 -8.26 -19.56
C THR A 103 -13.67 -8.85 -18.81
N THR A 104 -13.68 -8.74 -17.49
CA THR A 104 -14.74 -9.33 -16.67
C THR A 104 -15.67 -8.23 -16.16
N HIS A 105 -16.79 -8.66 -15.57
CA HIS A 105 -17.73 -7.74 -14.95
C HIS A 105 -17.35 -7.40 -13.52
N TYR A 106 -16.24 -7.92 -13.02
CA TYR A 106 -15.83 -7.71 -11.64
C TYR A 106 -14.86 -6.54 -11.54
N MET A 107 -15.04 -5.72 -10.52
CA MET A 107 -13.99 -4.79 -10.14
C MET A 107 -12.90 -5.58 -9.44
N ARG A 108 -11.66 -5.31 -9.81
CA ARG A 108 -10.49 -5.98 -9.24
C ARG A 108 -9.80 -5.04 -8.27
N MET A 109 -9.29 -5.58 -7.18
CA MET A 109 -8.58 -4.78 -6.21
C MET A 109 -7.34 -5.51 -5.73
N VAL A 110 -6.23 -4.80 -5.67
CA VAL A 110 -4.98 -5.32 -5.12
C VAL A 110 -4.56 -4.36 -4.02
N GLU A 111 -4.37 -4.91 -2.82
CA GLU A 111 -3.86 -4.15 -1.68
C GLU A 111 -2.52 -4.72 -1.29
N VAL A 112 -1.57 -3.85 -0.98
CA VAL A 112 -0.22 -4.25 -0.63
C VAL A 112 0.09 -3.71 0.76
N VAL A 113 0.46 -4.62 1.66
CA VAL A 113 0.92 -4.28 2.99
C VAL A 113 2.44 -4.42 2.99
N PHE A 114 3.13 -3.38 3.39
CA PHE A 114 4.58 -3.37 3.28
C PHE A 114 5.21 -2.62 4.44
N ASP A 115 6.50 -2.89 4.63
CA ASP A 115 7.32 -2.25 5.63
C ASP A 115 8.29 -1.33 4.91
N ASP A 116 8.29 -0.06 5.30
CA ASP A 116 9.20 0.94 4.72
C ASP A 116 10.16 1.49 5.76
N GLY A 117 10.29 0.79 6.89
CA GLY A 117 11.16 1.23 7.95
C GLY A 117 10.49 2.11 8.98
N THR A 118 9.27 2.55 8.72
CA THR A 118 8.52 3.32 9.72
C THR A 118 7.69 2.38 10.58
N PRO A 119 7.41 2.77 11.83
CA PRO A 119 6.62 1.91 12.71
C PRO A 119 5.21 1.71 12.17
N GLY A 120 4.68 0.50 12.35
CA GLY A 120 3.30 0.22 12.04
C GLY A 120 3.02 -0.27 10.63
N GLY A 121 4.02 -0.26 9.77
CA GLY A 121 3.82 -0.71 8.41
C GLY A 121 2.99 0.25 7.58
N ARG A 122 2.75 -0.11 6.34
CA ARG A 122 1.99 0.69 5.40
C ARG A 122 1.05 -0.19 4.60
N LYS A 123 0.01 0.43 4.08
CA LYS A 123 -0.92 -0.27 3.21
C LYS A 123 -1.35 0.67 2.09
N ILE A 124 -1.30 0.17 0.86
CA ILE A 124 -1.80 0.89 -0.30
C ILE A 124 -2.76 -0.02 -1.05
N GLY A 125 -3.65 0.58 -1.83
CA GLY A 125 -4.62 -0.19 -2.58
C GLY A 125 -4.92 0.45 -3.90
N VAL A 126 -5.11 -0.40 -4.91
CA VAL A 126 -5.44 0.05 -6.26
C VAL A 126 -6.58 -0.83 -6.77
N LYS A 127 -7.59 -0.20 -7.36
CA LYS A 127 -8.70 -0.92 -7.94
C LYS A 127 -8.77 -0.68 -9.43
N GLN A 128 -9.25 -1.68 -10.13
CA GLN A 128 -9.43 -1.62 -11.57
C GLN A 128 -10.90 -1.76 -11.90
N SER A 129 -11.38 -0.88 -12.74
CA SER A 129 -12.78 -0.89 -13.17
C SER A 129 -13.10 -2.17 -13.93
N PRO A 130 -14.36 -2.63 -13.83
CA PRO A 130 -14.79 -3.76 -14.65
C PRO A 130 -14.86 -3.36 -16.11
N SER A 131 -14.94 -4.38 -16.96
CA SER A 131 -15.14 -4.18 -18.38
C SER A 131 -16.43 -3.42 -18.58
N GLY A 132 -16.34 -2.47 -19.36
CA GLY A 132 -17.40 -1.60 -19.41
C GLY A 132 -18.61 -1.93 -20.08
N ASP A 133 -18.84 -2.21 -20.12
CA ASP A 133 -19.77 -2.21 -20.43
C ASP A 133 -20.25 -1.35 -20.86
N ASN A 134 -19.91 -0.93 -20.93
CA ASN A 134 -20.36 -0.38 -21.20
C ASN A 134 -20.90 -0.16 -21.46
#